data_9c853fa398ba23da22b9e4f7bedb5b69
#
_entry.id   9c853fa398ba23da22b9e4f7bedb5b69
#
_cell.length_a   1.000
_cell.length_b   1.000
_cell.length_c   1.000
_cell.angle_alpha   90.00
_cell.angle_beta   90.00
_cell.angle_gamma   90.00
#
_symmetry.space_group_name_H-M   'P 1'
#
loop_
_entity.id
_entity.type
_entity.pdbx_description
1 polymer ?
#
loop_
_entity_poly.entity_id
_entity_poly.type
_entity_poly.pdbx_seq_one_letter_code
_entity_poly.pdbx_strand_id
1 'polypeptide(L)'
;DASRLDELSEKEFSKNNVTVCGYNDMYEATKALNGSVLVDPSSVNYAIVSNLKAKPVFKESPIILWKALKNETELKCTKWAHIKDGVAVTKFMYWLKKNAGKIEMSEMSVQSKLQVLRSEQENYLEDSFDTICAYKEHAAMMHYSSKPETNVEITNSGMLLIDSGGQYLEGTTDITRTFVLGDISEEERYWFTKALRGHIRLSDAHFLFGCSGINLDILARGPLWDQDVDYQCGTGHGVGHLLNVHESPNGFRWRVLPHRNEMCVLDEGMITSNEPGVYCEGKFGIRHENEMVVVKGNVNNYGQFMHFEPLTFVPFDLDGLDVSLLTNEEKTWLNNYHKAVLEKISPYLTSDE
;
A
#
# COMPACT_ATOMS: atom_id res chain seq x y z
N ASP A 1 -23.74 -12.47 5.35
CA ASP A 1 -24.28 -13.81 5.07
C ASP A 1 -24.23 -14.64 6.35
N ALA A 2 -25.41 -15.01 6.89
CA ALA A 2 -25.53 -15.76 8.15
C ALA A 2 -24.77 -17.12 8.11
N SER A 3 -24.58 -17.70 6.92
CA SER A 3 -23.84 -18.96 6.77
C SER A 3 -22.33 -18.85 7.08
N ARG A 4 -21.82 -17.64 7.24
CA ARG A 4 -20.40 -17.37 7.60
C ARG A 4 -20.20 -17.10 9.09
N LEU A 5 -21.27 -17.11 9.89
CA LEU A 5 -21.21 -16.93 11.32
C LEU A 5 -21.17 -18.30 12.01
N ASP A 6 -20.23 -18.46 12.91
CA ASP A 6 -20.17 -19.59 13.82
C ASP A 6 -20.90 -19.28 15.16
N GLU A 7 -21.14 -20.30 15.95
CA GLU A 7 -21.84 -20.16 17.24
C GLU A 7 -21.10 -19.25 18.23
N LEU A 8 -19.77 -19.13 18.14
CA LEU A 8 -18.98 -18.27 19.03
C LEU A 8 -19.17 -16.82 18.66
N SER A 9 -19.14 -16.51 17.35
CA SER A 9 -19.41 -15.17 16.81
C SER A 9 -20.84 -14.73 17.15
N GLU A 10 -21.85 -15.58 17.00
CA GLU A 10 -23.23 -15.25 17.35
C GLU A 10 -23.42 -14.96 18.84
N LYS A 11 -22.75 -15.74 19.72
CA LYS A 11 -22.76 -15.50 21.17
C LYS A 11 -22.09 -14.18 21.54
N GLU A 12 -20.95 -13.86 20.92
CA GLU A 12 -20.24 -12.62 21.18
C GLU A 12 -21.03 -11.40 20.69
N PHE A 13 -21.66 -11.47 19.52
CA PHE A 13 -22.53 -10.42 19.01
C PHE A 13 -23.74 -10.19 19.95
N SER A 14 -24.40 -11.25 20.38
CA SER A 14 -25.55 -11.16 21.30
C SER A 14 -25.15 -10.54 22.66
N LYS A 15 -23.99 -10.92 23.20
CA LYS A 15 -23.41 -10.38 24.43
C LYS A 15 -23.14 -8.88 24.35
N ASN A 16 -22.75 -8.40 23.18
CA ASN A 16 -22.44 -7.00 22.91
C ASN A 16 -23.63 -6.22 22.33
N ASN A 17 -24.85 -6.73 22.42
CA ASN A 17 -26.09 -6.12 21.90
C ASN A 17 -26.03 -5.85 20.37
N VAL A 18 -25.29 -6.68 19.62
CA VAL A 18 -25.28 -6.65 18.17
C VAL A 18 -26.35 -7.58 17.63
N THR A 19 -27.28 -7.04 16.85
CA THR A 19 -28.31 -7.82 16.16
C THR A 19 -27.84 -8.20 14.77
N VAL A 20 -27.84 -9.49 14.47
CA VAL A 20 -27.52 -10.01 13.14
C VAL A 20 -28.82 -10.20 12.36
N CYS A 21 -28.87 -9.66 11.15
CA CYS A 21 -30.04 -9.75 10.26
C CYS A 21 -29.59 -10.34 8.90
N GLY A 22 -30.54 -10.83 8.11
CA GLY A 22 -30.29 -11.18 6.74
C GLY A 22 -29.82 -9.98 5.91
N TYR A 23 -28.99 -10.22 4.89
CA TYR A 23 -28.42 -9.12 4.08
C TYR A 23 -29.48 -8.19 3.48
N ASN A 24 -30.58 -8.74 2.98
CA ASN A 24 -31.67 -7.98 2.37
C ASN A 24 -32.60 -7.29 3.38
N ASP A 25 -32.57 -7.68 4.66
CA ASP A 25 -33.37 -7.06 5.72
C ASP A 25 -32.96 -5.61 5.98
N MET A 26 -31.77 -5.20 5.50
CA MET A 26 -31.27 -3.83 5.56
C MET A 26 -32.28 -2.81 5.00
N TYR A 27 -33.01 -3.15 3.93
CA TYR A 27 -33.99 -2.25 3.33
C TYR A 27 -35.19 -2.00 4.24
N GLU A 28 -35.70 -3.03 4.91
CA GLU A 28 -36.79 -2.88 5.86
C GLU A 28 -36.32 -2.26 7.18
N ALA A 29 -35.13 -2.61 7.66
CA ALA A 29 -34.53 -2.00 8.84
C ALA A 29 -34.33 -0.49 8.66
N THR A 30 -33.85 -0.05 7.51
CA THR A 30 -33.66 1.38 7.22
C THR A 30 -34.98 2.14 7.07
N LYS A 31 -36.03 1.52 6.53
CA LYS A 31 -37.39 2.10 6.50
C LYS A 31 -37.98 2.34 7.88
N ALA A 32 -37.59 1.55 8.89
CA ALA A 32 -38.08 1.67 10.26
C ALA A 32 -37.41 2.83 11.05
N LEU A 33 -36.35 3.43 10.52
CA LEU A 33 -35.66 4.53 11.16
C LEU A 33 -36.55 5.78 11.22
N ASN A 34 -36.44 6.51 12.33
CA ASN A 34 -37.18 7.73 12.61
C ASN A 34 -36.20 8.90 12.89
N GLY A 35 -36.72 10.13 12.87
CA GLY A 35 -35.92 11.34 13.13
C GLY A 35 -35.04 11.72 11.96
N SER A 36 -33.74 11.92 12.20
CA SER A 36 -32.77 12.30 11.16
C SER A 36 -31.70 11.21 11.02
N VAL A 37 -31.36 10.86 9.79
CA VAL A 37 -30.35 9.84 9.47
C VAL A 37 -29.26 10.50 8.63
N LEU A 38 -28.01 10.40 9.06
CA LEU A 38 -26.86 10.81 8.25
C LEU A 38 -26.69 9.82 7.10
N VAL A 39 -26.55 10.38 5.91
CA VAL A 39 -26.44 9.63 4.66
C VAL A 39 -25.27 10.21 3.87
N ASP A 40 -24.29 9.37 3.57
CA ASP A 40 -23.17 9.77 2.72
C ASP A 40 -23.58 9.67 1.23
N PRO A 41 -23.69 10.82 0.53
CA PRO A 41 -24.19 10.83 -0.86
C PRO A 41 -23.22 10.18 -1.84
N SER A 42 -21.95 10.01 -1.46
CA SER A 42 -20.93 9.41 -2.34
C SER A 42 -20.98 7.88 -2.38
N SER A 43 -21.55 7.24 -1.35
CA SER A 43 -21.48 5.80 -1.17
C SER A 43 -22.84 5.11 -0.91
N VAL A 44 -23.87 5.85 -0.53
CA VAL A 44 -25.17 5.26 -0.17
C VAL A 44 -25.89 4.64 -1.37
N ASN A 45 -26.49 3.49 -1.15
CA ASN A 45 -27.36 2.85 -2.13
C ASN A 45 -28.63 3.69 -2.35
N TYR A 46 -28.98 3.99 -3.60
CA TYR A 46 -30.16 4.78 -3.95
C TYR A 46 -31.47 4.19 -3.40
N ALA A 47 -31.62 2.87 -3.40
CA ALA A 47 -32.82 2.21 -2.90
C ALA A 47 -33.04 2.43 -1.39
N ILE A 48 -31.97 2.58 -0.62
CA ILE A 48 -32.05 2.94 0.80
C ILE A 48 -32.61 4.36 0.93
N VAL A 49 -32.00 5.33 0.24
CA VAL A 49 -32.39 6.74 0.33
C VAL A 49 -33.83 6.96 -0.13
N SER A 50 -34.23 6.35 -1.26
CA SER A 50 -35.57 6.50 -1.83
C SER A 50 -36.67 5.91 -0.97
N ASN A 51 -36.36 4.93 -0.11
CA ASN A 51 -37.30 4.28 0.79
C ASN A 51 -37.23 4.78 2.25
N LEU A 52 -36.28 5.67 2.56
CA LEU A 52 -36.08 6.18 3.92
C LEU A 52 -37.28 7.04 4.36
N LYS A 53 -37.90 6.71 5.50
CA LYS A 53 -38.98 7.51 6.12
C LYS A 53 -38.40 8.63 6.99
N ALA A 54 -37.23 8.40 7.57
CA ALA A 54 -36.50 9.41 8.33
C ALA A 54 -36.00 10.54 7.41
N LYS A 55 -35.73 11.71 7.98
CA LYS A 55 -35.19 12.86 7.25
C LYS A 55 -33.71 12.58 6.91
N PRO A 56 -33.30 12.47 5.64
CA PRO A 56 -31.88 12.30 5.29
C PRO A 56 -31.11 13.60 5.55
N VAL A 57 -29.93 13.47 6.15
CA VAL A 57 -28.94 14.52 6.32
C VAL A 57 -27.73 14.12 5.52
N PHE A 58 -27.56 14.73 4.36
CA PHE A 58 -26.47 14.42 3.44
C PHE A 58 -25.16 15.05 3.92
N LYS A 59 -24.24 14.20 4.37
CA LYS A 59 -22.87 14.54 4.79
C LYS A 59 -21.98 13.34 4.60
N GLU A 60 -20.69 13.60 4.42
CA GLU A 60 -19.65 12.56 4.44
C GLU A 60 -19.74 11.74 5.75
N SER A 61 -19.54 10.43 5.65
CA SER A 61 -19.61 9.54 6.81
C SER A 61 -18.41 9.79 7.75
N PRO A 62 -18.64 10.10 9.04
CA PRO A 62 -17.53 10.26 9.99
C PRO A 62 -16.77 8.95 10.23
N ILE A 63 -17.38 7.80 9.94
CA ILE A 63 -16.77 6.48 10.08
C ILE A 63 -15.52 6.35 9.18
N ILE A 64 -15.53 6.99 8.01
CA ILE A 64 -14.39 7.00 7.10
C ILE A 64 -13.15 7.55 7.79
N LEU A 65 -13.27 8.71 8.44
CA LEU A 65 -12.18 9.33 9.18
C LEU A 65 -11.81 8.53 10.44
N TRP A 66 -12.81 8.04 11.19
CA TRP A 66 -12.54 7.25 12.41
C TRP A 66 -11.76 5.96 12.11
N LYS A 67 -12.03 5.30 11.01
CA LYS A 67 -11.27 4.13 10.55
C LYS A 67 -9.85 4.48 10.11
N ALA A 68 -9.67 5.64 9.48
CA ALA A 68 -8.37 6.07 9.00
C ALA A 68 -7.39 6.38 10.15
N LEU A 69 -7.90 6.89 11.27
CA LEU A 69 -7.12 7.18 12.48
C LEU A 69 -6.93 5.90 13.30
N LYS A 70 -5.90 5.14 13.00
CA LYS A 70 -5.59 3.89 13.70
C LYS A 70 -5.17 4.18 15.14
N ASN A 71 -5.78 3.45 16.08
CA ASN A 71 -5.41 3.52 17.50
C ASN A 71 -4.09 2.81 17.78
N GLU A 72 -3.58 2.93 19.00
CA GLU A 72 -2.29 2.35 19.42
C GLU A 72 -2.22 0.82 19.22
N THR A 73 -3.33 0.11 19.45
CA THR A 73 -3.41 -1.34 19.27
C THR A 73 -3.33 -1.70 17.80
N GLU A 74 -4.11 -1.05 16.94
CA GLU A 74 -4.08 -1.22 15.49
C GLU A 74 -2.69 -0.92 14.92
N LEU A 75 -2.06 0.18 15.34
CA LEU A 75 -0.70 0.54 14.89
C LEU A 75 0.33 -0.49 15.33
N LYS A 76 0.26 -0.97 16.56
CA LYS A 76 1.17 -2.02 17.06
C LYS A 76 1.01 -3.31 16.27
N CYS A 77 -0.23 -3.72 16.02
CA CYS A 77 -0.54 -4.92 15.25
C CYS A 77 -0.08 -4.76 13.80
N THR A 78 -0.39 -3.64 13.14
CA THR A 78 0.05 -3.37 11.76
C THR A 78 1.58 -3.38 11.62
N LYS A 79 2.31 -2.78 12.58
CA LYS A 79 3.79 -2.85 12.61
C LYS A 79 4.27 -4.31 12.64
N TRP A 80 3.58 -5.19 13.35
CA TRP A 80 3.93 -6.61 13.40
C TRP A 80 3.56 -7.35 12.10
N ALA A 81 2.42 -7.06 11.49
CA ALA A 81 2.05 -7.59 10.17
C ALA A 81 3.13 -7.27 9.13
N HIS A 82 3.63 -6.03 9.13
CA HIS A 82 4.70 -5.59 8.21
C HIS A 82 6.05 -6.26 8.45
N ILE A 83 6.37 -6.65 9.68
CA ILE A 83 7.57 -7.47 9.96
C ILE A 83 7.43 -8.86 9.34
N LYS A 84 6.28 -9.52 9.54
CA LYS A 84 6.01 -10.85 8.97
C LYS A 84 6.04 -10.81 7.42
N ASP A 85 5.36 -9.83 6.85
CA ASP A 85 5.36 -9.63 5.40
C ASP A 85 6.76 -9.30 4.87
N GLY A 86 7.50 -8.45 5.58
CA GLY A 86 8.88 -8.12 5.28
C GLY A 86 9.81 -9.33 5.25
N VAL A 87 9.62 -10.27 6.17
CA VAL A 87 10.34 -11.57 6.18
C VAL A 87 9.99 -12.38 4.93
N ALA A 88 8.70 -12.51 4.59
CA ALA A 88 8.27 -13.27 3.43
C ALA A 88 8.83 -12.69 2.12
N VAL A 89 8.73 -11.35 1.94
CA VAL A 89 9.22 -10.67 0.73
C VAL A 89 10.75 -10.66 0.66
N THR A 90 11.46 -10.56 1.80
CA THR A 90 12.94 -10.64 1.81
C THR A 90 13.42 -12.06 1.44
N LYS A 91 12.80 -13.12 1.99
CA LYS A 91 13.06 -14.50 1.58
C LYS A 91 12.76 -14.71 0.10
N PHE A 92 11.68 -14.12 -0.38
CA PHE A 92 11.33 -14.15 -1.80
C PHE A 92 12.41 -13.47 -2.66
N MET A 93 12.88 -12.27 -2.29
CA MET A 93 13.95 -11.56 -2.99
C MET A 93 15.22 -12.42 -3.07
N TYR A 94 15.64 -13.02 -1.95
CA TYR A 94 16.77 -13.93 -1.92
C TYR A 94 16.58 -15.12 -2.87
N TRP A 95 15.42 -15.80 -2.78
CA TRP A 95 15.10 -16.92 -3.67
C TRP A 95 15.11 -16.51 -5.14
N LEU A 96 14.48 -15.39 -5.49
CA LEU A 96 14.39 -14.88 -6.84
C LEU A 96 15.78 -14.59 -7.42
N LYS A 97 16.60 -13.81 -6.72
CA LYS A 97 17.97 -13.44 -7.15
C LYS A 97 18.89 -14.66 -7.26
N LYS A 98 18.73 -15.67 -6.40
CA LYS A 98 19.53 -16.89 -6.44
C LYS A 98 19.19 -17.79 -7.61
N ASN A 99 17.97 -17.80 -8.08
CA ASN A 99 17.44 -18.79 -9.05
C ASN A 99 17.13 -18.22 -10.43
N ALA A 100 17.02 -16.91 -10.61
CA ALA A 100 16.75 -16.30 -11.91
C ALA A 100 17.76 -16.77 -12.97
N GLY A 101 17.25 -17.26 -14.10
CA GLY A 101 18.03 -17.85 -15.18
C GLY A 101 18.68 -19.22 -14.89
N LYS A 102 18.44 -19.83 -13.70
CA LYS A 102 18.96 -21.15 -13.34
C LYS A 102 17.88 -22.23 -13.28
N ILE A 103 16.64 -21.82 -13.02
CA ILE A 103 15.47 -22.69 -13.05
C ILE A 103 14.42 -22.04 -13.94
N GLU A 104 13.51 -22.83 -14.47
CA GLU A 104 12.36 -22.33 -15.22
C GLU A 104 11.44 -21.52 -14.32
N MET A 105 11.12 -20.30 -14.70
CA MET A 105 10.25 -19.38 -14.00
C MET A 105 9.36 -18.62 -14.96
N SER A 106 8.16 -18.30 -14.54
CA SER A 106 7.24 -17.39 -15.23
C SER A 106 6.61 -16.42 -14.24
N GLU A 107 5.96 -15.36 -14.71
CA GLU A 107 5.26 -14.40 -13.85
C GLU A 107 4.31 -15.11 -12.90
N MET A 108 3.49 -16.04 -13.38
CA MET A 108 2.55 -16.80 -12.54
C MET A 108 3.24 -17.70 -11.53
N SER A 109 4.34 -18.39 -11.90
CA SER A 109 5.05 -19.27 -10.96
C SER A 109 5.77 -18.49 -9.87
N VAL A 110 6.29 -17.32 -10.19
CA VAL A 110 6.97 -16.42 -9.25
C VAL A 110 5.97 -15.77 -8.31
N GLN A 111 4.82 -15.33 -8.80
CA GLN A 111 3.69 -14.87 -7.98
C GLN A 111 3.26 -15.94 -6.97
N SER A 112 3.07 -17.19 -7.43
CA SER A 112 2.69 -18.31 -6.57
C SER A 112 3.76 -18.60 -5.49
N LYS A 113 5.05 -18.44 -5.84
CA LYS A 113 6.14 -18.61 -4.86
C LYS A 113 6.07 -17.57 -3.74
N LEU A 114 5.78 -16.31 -4.07
CA LEU A 114 5.63 -15.27 -3.04
C LEU A 114 4.44 -15.55 -2.13
N GLN A 115 3.29 -15.96 -2.69
CA GLN A 115 2.12 -16.35 -1.91
C GLN A 115 2.42 -17.51 -0.94
N VAL A 116 3.18 -18.51 -1.38
CA VAL A 116 3.62 -19.61 -0.48
C VAL A 116 4.43 -19.07 0.68
N LEU A 117 5.41 -18.18 0.45
CA LEU A 117 6.24 -17.62 1.52
C LEU A 117 5.43 -16.73 2.50
N ARG A 118 4.39 -16.05 2.02
CA ARG A 118 3.43 -15.34 2.89
C ARG A 118 2.59 -16.30 3.71
N SER A 119 2.12 -17.39 3.11
CA SER A 119 1.30 -18.41 3.81
C SER A 119 2.06 -19.16 4.91
N GLU A 120 3.39 -19.12 4.90
CA GLU A 120 4.24 -19.66 5.98
C GLU A 120 4.27 -18.72 7.21
N GLN A 121 3.80 -17.48 7.10
CA GLN A 121 3.77 -16.54 8.21
C GLN A 121 2.57 -16.77 9.11
N GLU A 122 2.79 -16.65 10.41
CA GLU A 122 1.72 -16.80 11.40
C GLU A 122 0.57 -15.80 11.16
N ASN A 123 -0.67 -16.28 11.26
CA ASN A 123 -1.89 -15.50 11.09
C ASN A 123 -2.08 -14.85 9.71
N TYR A 124 -1.37 -15.32 8.68
CA TYR A 124 -1.71 -14.98 7.31
C TYR A 124 -3.07 -15.58 6.95
N LEU A 125 -3.94 -14.80 6.31
CA LEU A 125 -5.28 -15.18 5.91
C LEU A 125 -5.38 -15.39 4.40
N GLU A 126 -5.01 -14.37 3.64
CA GLU A 126 -5.08 -14.33 2.18
C GLU A 126 -4.23 -13.17 1.64
N ASP A 127 -4.04 -13.08 0.34
CA ASP A 127 -3.47 -11.89 -0.28
C ASP A 127 -4.42 -10.69 -0.09
N SER A 128 -3.89 -9.50 0.14
CA SER A 128 -4.70 -8.27 0.30
C SER A 128 -5.32 -7.82 -1.02
N PHE A 129 -4.73 -8.23 -2.13
CA PHE A 129 -5.20 -8.05 -3.52
C PHE A 129 -4.47 -9.04 -4.44
N ASP A 130 -4.96 -9.17 -5.67
CA ASP A 130 -4.31 -10.02 -6.68
C ASP A 130 -2.92 -9.48 -7.01
N THR A 131 -1.88 -10.26 -6.73
CA THR A 131 -0.48 -9.87 -6.95
C THR A 131 -0.23 -9.47 -8.40
N ILE A 132 0.34 -8.29 -8.60
CA ILE A 132 0.88 -7.83 -9.88
C ILE A 132 2.32 -8.35 -9.98
N CYS A 133 2.56 -9.26 -10.91
CA CYS A 133 3.89 -9.77 -11.23
C CYS A 133 4.14 -9.50 -12.71
N ALA A 134 4.95 -8.49 -13.01
CA ALA A 134 5.08 -7.95 -14.35
C ALA A 134 6.56 -7.88 -14.78
N TYR A 135 6.91 -8.64 -15.81
CA TYR A 135 8.26 -8.72 -16.31
C TYR A 135 8.46 -7.82 -17.51
N LYS A 136 9.54 -7.03 -17.50
CA LYS A 136 9.92 -6.10 -18.59
C LYS A 136 8.77 -5.19 -19.04
N GLU A 137 8.36 -5.29 -20.32
CA GLU A 137 7.32 -4.46 -20.94
C GLU A 137 5.94 -4.62 -20.30
N HIS A 138 5.63 -5.77 -19.69
CA HIS A 138 4.37 -5.95 -18.95
C HIS A 138 4.23 -4.99 -17.78
N ALA A 139 5.34 -4.62 -17.16
CA ALA A 139 5.36 -3.68 -16.04
C ALA A 139 5.00 -2.24 -16.46
N ALA A 140 4.96 -1.92 -17.76
CA ALA A 140 4.45 -0.64 -18.24
C ALA A 140 2.95 -0.45 -17.97
N MET A 141 2.20 -1.52 -17.72
CA MET A 141 0.81 -1.48 -17.25
C MET A 141 0.77 -1.51 -15.72
N MET A 142 0.36 -0.41 -15.09
CA MET A 142 0.35 -0.24 -13.62
C MET A 142 -0.42 -1.33 -12.87
N HIS A 143 -1.53 -1.81 -13.45
CA HIS A 143 -2.39 -2.85 -12.90
C HIS A 143 -2.37 -4.09 -13.81
N TYR A 144 -1.16 -4.52 -14.21
CA TYR A 144 -1.00 -5.75 -14.98
C TYR A 144 -1.51 -6.96 -14.19
N SER A 145 -2.17 -7.87 -14.87
CA SER A 145 -2.58 -9.15 -14.31
C SER A 145 -2.10 -10.25 -15.24
N SER A 146 -1.17 -11.07 -14.77
CA SER A 146 -0.70 -12.24 -15.51
C SER A 146 -1.81 -13.27 -15.63
N LYS A 147 -2.00 -13.78 -16.86
CA LYS A 147 -2.98 -14.81 -17.20
C LYS A 147 -2.28 -15.90 -17.99
N PRO A 148 -2.83 -17.12 -18.08
CA PRO A 148 -2.20 -18.19 -18.84
C PRO A 148 -1.81 -17.78 -20.28
N GLU A 149 -2.61 -16.92 -20.91
CA GLU A 149 -2.42 -16.47 -22.30
C GLU A 149 -1.34 -15.38 -22.44
N THR A 150 -1.07 -14.63 -21.36
CA THR A 150 -0.08 -13.53 -21.36
C THR A 150 1.15 -13.83 -20.52
N ASN A 151 1.15 -14.95 -19.80
CA ASN A 151 2.25 -15.37 -18.93
C ASN A 151 3.54 -15.57 -19.72
N VAL A 152 4.60 -14.91 -19.31
CA VAL A 152 5.91 -14.98 -19.98
C VAL A 152 6.96 -15.63 -19.09
N GLU A 153 7.98 -16.22 -19.74
CA GLU A 153 9.14 -16.76 -19.05
C GLU A 153 10.02 -15.62 -18.52
N ILE A 154 10.48 -15.77 -17.29
CA ILE A 154 11.41 -14.84 -16.62
C ILE A 154 12.84 -15.37 -16.82
N THR A 155 13.68 -14.55 -17.43
CA THR A 155 15.09 -14.86 -17.69
C THR A 155 16.02 -14.05 -16.78
N ASN A 156 17.33 -14.33 -16.86
CA ASN A 156 18.35 -13.57 -16.12
C ASN A 156 18.71 -12.27 -16.87
N SER A 157 17.71 -11.40 -17.11
CA SER A 157 17.92 -10.09 -17.75
C SER A 157 16.74 -9.16 -17.48
N GLY A 158 16.97 -7.85 -17.44
CA GLY A 158 15.93 -6.85 -17.24
C GLY A 158 15.39 -6.79 -15.81
N MET A 159 14.19 -6.29 -15.67
CA MET A 159 13.54 -6.04 -14.36
C MET A 159 12.21 -6.77 -14.23
N LEU A 160 11.89 -7.14 -12.99
CA LEU A 160 10.61 -7.71 -12.58
C LEU A 160 9.99 -6.79 -11.53
N LEU A 161 8.83 -6.22 -11.85
CA LEU A 161 8.02 -5.48 -10.89
C LEU A 161 7.06 -6.45 -10.21
N ILE A 162 7.07 -6.44 -8.87
CA ILE A 162 6.09 -7.19 -8.06
C ILE A 162 5.45 -6.23 -7.07
N ASP A 163 4.13 -6.13 -7.19
CA ASP A 163 3.26 -5.38 -6.32
C ASP A 163 2.26 -6.34 -5.67
N SER A 164 2.25 -6.38 -4.35
CA SER A 164 1.58 -7.46 -3.61
C SER A 164 1.42 -7.11 -2.14
N GLY A 165 0.49 -7.77 -1.49
CA GLY A 165 0.30 -7.61 -0.06
C GLY A 165 -0.41 -8.79 0.57
N GLY A 166 -0.52 -8.80 1.89
CA GLY A 166 -1.19 -9.84 2.66
C GLY A 166 -2.17 -9.29 3.68
N GLN A 167 -3.27 -10.02 3.87
CA GLN A 167 -4.15 -9.88 5.02
C GLN A 167 -3.65 -10.77 6.14
N TYR A 168 -3.30 -10.18 7.27
CA TYR A 168 -2.93 -10.85 8.51
C TYR A 168 -3.96 -10.49 9.59
N LEU A 169 -4.17 -11.34 10.60
CA LEU A 169 -5.03 -10.95 11.73
C LEU A 169 -4.57 -9.65 12.41
N GLU A 170 -3.32 -9.26 12.22
CA GLU A 170 -2.71 -8.05 12.76
C GLU A 170 -2.79 -6.84 11.83
N GLY A 171 -3.23 -7.00 10.58
CA GLY A 171 -3.38 -5.87 9.65
C GLY A 171 -3.21 -6.24 8.19
N THR A 172 -3.26 -5.24 7.35
CA THR A 172 -3.16 -5.32 5.90
C THR A 172 -1.80 -4.77 5.46
N THR A 173 -1.15 -5.43 4.50
CA THR A 173 0.11 -4.94 3.90
C THR A 173 -0.04 -4.70 2.41
N ASP A 174 0.75 -3.76 1.92
CA ASP A 174 0.89 -3.36 0.54
C ASP A 174 2.36 -2.99 0.26
N ILE A 175 2.96 -3.58 -0.76
CA ILE A 175 4.36 -3.34 -1.10
C ILE A 175 4.64 -3.60 -2.57
N THR A 176 5.36 -2.68 -3.19
CA THR A 176 5.99 -2.94 -4.49
C THR A 176 7.51 -2.92 -4.39
N ARG A 177 8.12 -3.89 -5.05
CA ARG A 177 9.56 -3.88 -5.38
C ARG A 177 9.77 -4.18 -6.85
N THR A 178 10.70 -3.44 -7.45
CA THR A 178 11.24 -3.74 -8.78
C THR A 178 12.59 -4.40 -8.60
N PHE A 179 12.71 -5.65 -9.04
CA PHE A 179 13.91 -6.48 -8.92
C PHE A 179 14.68 -6.51 -10.23
N VAL A 180 16.00 -6.34 -10.15
CA VAL A 180 16.91 -6.49 -11.29
C VAL A 180 17.37 -7.94 -11.39
N LEU A 181 17.11 -8.58 -12.53
CA LEU A 181 17.41 -10.01 -12.72
C LEU A 181 18.63 -10.28 -13.62
N GLY A 182 19.45 -9.26 -13.88
CA GLY A 182 20.63 -9.36 -14.72
C GLY A 182 20.97 -8.01 -15.34
N ASP A 183 21.40 -8.00 -16.60
CA ASP A 183 21.75 -6.75 -17.25
C ASP A 183 20.53 -5.88 -17.52
N ILE A 184 20.66 -4.61 -17.17
CA ILE A 184 19.70 -3.53 -17.45
C ILE A 184 20.40 -2.39 -18.20
N SER A 185 19.63 -1.66 -19.01
CA SER A 185 20.11 -0.50 -19.75
C SER A 185 20.37 0.69 -18.81
N GLU A 186 21.14 1.68 -19.33
CA GLU A 186 21.34 2.95 -18.61
C GLU A 186 20.02 3.72 -18.41
N GLU A 187 19.08 3.61 -19.37
CA GLU A 187 17.74 4.19 -19.27
C GLU A 187 16.95 3.58 -18.10
N GLU A 188 16.94 2.26 -17.97
CA GLU A 188 16.27 1.55 -16.88
C GLU A 188 16.87 1.93 -15.51
N ARG A 189 18.20 1.94 -15.40
CA ARG A 189 18.93 2.33 -14.20
C ARG A 189 18.65 3.78 -13.79
N TYR A 190 18.63 4.67 -14.77
CA TYR A 190 18.29 6.07 -14.56
C TYR A 190 16.90 6.24 -13.97
N TRP A 191 15.88 5.63 -14.58
CA TRP A 191 14.50 5.76 -14.14
C TRP A 191 14.22 5.01 -12.83
N PHE A 192 14.87 3.86 -12.61
CA PHE A 192 14.85 3.16 -11.34
C PHE A 192 15.28 4.08 -10.20
N THR A 193 16.39 4.78 -10.39
CA THR A 193 16.92 5.71 -9.41
C THR A 193 16.02 6.93 -9.24
N LYS A 194 15.46 7.49 -10.31
CA LYS A 194 14.54 8.63 -10.24
C LYS A 194 13.25 8.31 -9.46
N ALA A 195 12.66 7.14 -9.71
CA ALA A 195 11.50 6.68 -8.95
C ALA A 195 11.83 6.51 -7.45
N LEU A 196 12.98 5.88 -7.14
CA LEU A 196 13.43 5.72 -5.76
C LEU A 196 13.68 7.07 -5.06
N ARG A 197 14.23 8.06 -5.75
CA ARG A 197 14.40 9.43 -5.21
C ARG A 197 13.06 10.06 -4.85
N GLY A 198 12.04 9.86 -5.70
CA GLY A 198 10.67 10.32 -5.40
C GLY A 198 10.15 9.68 -4.12
N HIS A 199 10.31 8.35 -4.00
CA HIS A 199 9.93 7.60 -2.82
C HIS A 199 10.64 8.12 -1.55
N ILE A 200 11.96 8.31 -1.61
CA ILE A 200 12.76 8.80 -0.47
C ILE A 200 12.30 10.19 -0.03
N ARG A 201 12.12 11.13 -0.97
CA ARG A 201 11.75 12.51 -0.66
C ARG A 201 10.39 12.62 0.03
N LEU A 202 9.41 11.82 -0.40
CA LEU A 202 8.11 11.80 0.26
C LEU A 202 8.18 11.11 1.62
N SER A 203 8.94 10.01 1.75
CA SER A 203 9.14 9.31 3.02
C SER A 203 9.83 10.17 4.09
N ASP A 204 10.75 11.05 3.67
CA ASP A 204 11.52 11.94 4.57
C ASP A 204 10.81 13.29 4.82
N ALA A 205 9.57 13.43 4.39
CA ALA A 205 8.85 14.70 4.47
C ALA A 205 8.56 15.12 5.92
N HIS A 206 8.87 16.39 6.23
CA HIS A 206 8.45 17.10 7.41
C HIS A 206 7.45 18.20 7.00
N PHE A 207 6.27 18.24 7.62
CA PHE A 207 5.21 19.15 7.21
C PHE A 207 4.40 19.66 8.40
N LEU A 208 3.73 20.79 8.22
CA LEU A 208 2.82 21.33 9.24
C LEU A 208 1.49 20.57 9.22
N PHE A 209 0.93 20.32 10.40
CA PHE A 209 -0.46 19.87 10.54
C PHE A 209 -1.39 20.82 9.77
N GLY A 210 -2.31 20.22 9.01
CA GLY A 210 -3.17 20.92 8.05
C GLY A 210 -2.81 20.66 6.60
N CYS A 211 -1.62 20.07 6.33
CA CYS A 211 -1.30 19.57 5.01
C CYS A 211 -2.14 18.34 4.66
N SER A 212 -2.48 18.24 3.39
CA SER A 212 -3.10 17.07 2.76
C SER A 212 -2.14 16.41 1.78
N GLY A 213 -2.53 15.27 1.22
CA GLY A 213 -1.70 14.57 0.24
C GLY A 213 -1.38 15.39 -1.02
N ILE A 214 -2.26 16.31 -1.42
CA ILE A 214 -2.01 17.22 -2.56
C ILE A 214 -0.80 18.13 -2.29
N ASN A 215 -0.59 18.57 -1.06
CA ASN A 215 0.53 19.43 -0.72
C ASN A 215 1.88 18.70 -0.82
N LEU A 216 1.88 17.38 -0.61
CA LEU A 216 3.10 16.57 -0.47
C LEU A 216 3.42 15.74 -1.72
N ASP A 217 2.45 15.47 -2.58
CA ASP A 217 2.62 14.64 -3.79
C ASP A 217 3.80 15.10 -4.68
N ILE A 218 4.03 16.40 -4.76
CA ILE A 218 5.14 16.98 -5.52
C ILE A 218 6.52 16.50 -5.07
N LEU A 219 6.68 16.07 -3.82
CA LEU A 219 7.95 15.54 -3.31
C LEU A 219 8.32 14.24 -4.04
N ALA A 220 7.34 13.39 -4.29
CA ALA A 220 7.53 12.17 -5.04
C ALA A 220 7.63 12.40 -6.56
N ARG A 221 6.81 13.32 -7.12
CA ARG A 221 6.80 13.58 -8.57
C ARG A 221 7.97 14.45 -9.03
N GLY A 222 8.48 15.32 -8.16
CA GLY A 222 9.50 16.31 -8.52
C GLY A 222 10.67 15.72 -9.31
N PRO A 223 11.32 14.62 -8.88
CA PRO A 223 12.44 14.02 -9.61
C PRO A 223 12.11 13.58 -11.05
N LEU A 224 10.82 13.31 -11.35
CA LEU A 224 10.33 12.95 -12.67
C LEU A 224 9.92 14.20 -13.47
N TRP A 225 9.18 15.11 -12.84
CA TRP A 225 8.74 16.36 -13.47
C TRP A 225 9.92 17.27 -13.87
N ASP A 226 11.04 17.21 -13.13
CA ASP A 226 12.30 17.84 -13.53
C ASP A 226 12.84 17.34 -14.90
N GLN A 227 12.26 16.27 -15.44
CA GLN A 227 12.59 15.63 -16.70
C GLN A 227 11.41 15.58 -17.68
N ASP A 228 10.37 16.36 -17.44
CA ASP A 228 9.11 16.38 -18.21
C ASP A 228 8.43 15.01 -18.33
N VAL A 229 8.62 14.11 -17.33
CA VAL A 229 8.01 12.78 -17.25
C VAL A 229 7.07 12.72 -16.05
N ASP A 230 5.94 12.04 -16.23
CA ASP A 230 4.95 11.82 -15.16
C ASP A 230 4.46 10.37 -15.15
N TYR A 231 4.00 9.90 -13.99
CA TYR A 231 3.15 8.71 -13.87
C TYR A 231 1.70 9.15 -13.69
N GLN A 232 0.80 8.60 -14.53
CA GLN A 232 -0.59 9.05 -14.62
C GLN A 232 -1.53 8.44 -13.56
N CYS A 233 -0.97 7.90 -12.48
CA CYS A 233 -1.68 7.36 -11.32
C CYS A 233 -1.48 8.22 -10.07
N GLY A 234 -2.09 7.81 -8.94
CA GLY A 234 -1.79 8.35 -7.62
C GLY A 234 -0.39 7.98 -7.17
N THR A 235 0.13 8.72 -6.23
CA THR A 235 1.41 8.41 -5.56
C THR A 235 1.19 7.53 -4.34
N GLY A 236 -0.05 7.42 -3.86
CA GLY A 236 -0.38 6.61 -2.70
C GLY A 236 -1.83 6.80 -2.26
N HIS A 237 -2.24 5.95 -1.35
CA HIS A 237 -3.60 5.87 -0.82
C HIS A 237 -3.58 5.46 0.66
N GLY A 238 -4.70 5.68 1.36
CA GLY A 238 -4.89 5.13 2.68
C GLY A 238 -5.01 3.61 2.65
N VAL A 239 -4.61 2.96 3.73
CA VAL A 239 -4.68 1.51 3.89
C VAL A 239 -5.54 1.15 5.11
N GLY A 240 -6.42 0.17 4.98
CA GLY A 240 -7.26 -0.34 6.04
C GLY A 240 -6.50 -1.23 7.03
N HIS A 241 -7.12 -1.51 8.17
CA HIS A 241 -6.60 -2.46 9.15
C HIS A 241 -7.47 -3.73 9.12
N LEU A 242 -6.95 -4.79 8.50
CA LEU A 242 -7.68 -6.03 8.20
C LEU A 242 -8.98 -5.74 7.42
N LEU A 243 -8.89 -4.83 6.48
CA LEU A 243 -9.94 -4.37 5.58
C LEU A 243 -9.34 -4.08 4.19
N ASN A 244 -9.93 -3.17 3.45
CA ASN A 244 -9.49 -2.87 2.09
C ASN A 244 -8.07 -2.28 2.06
N VAL A 245 -7.22 -2.78 1.16
CA VAL A 245 -5.92 -2.20 0.87
C VAL A 245 -6.06 -0.73 0.44
N HIS A 246 -7.02 -0.41 -0.43
CA HIS A 246 -7.39 0.97 -0.75
C HIS A 246 -8.45 1.48 0.21
N GLU A 247 -8.09 2.29 1.20
CA GLU A 247 -9.02 2.86 2.16
C GLU A 247 -8.97 4.40 2.14
N SER A 248 -10.15 5.02 1.97
CA SER A 248 -10.31 6.47 2.11
C SER A 248 -10.13 6.90 3.58
N PRO A 249 -9.86 8.22 3.89
CA PRO A 249 -9.98 9.35 2.97
C PRO A 249 -8.63 9.87 2.46
N ASN A 250 -7.50 9.46 3.02
CA ASN A 250 -6.19 10.01 2.70
C ASN A 250 -5.55 9.36 1.47
N GLY A 251 -4.60 10.05 0.87
CA GLY A 251 -3.83 9.59 -0.27
C GLY A 251 -3.00 10.72 -0.87
N PHE A 252 -2.10 10.39 -1.78
CA PHE A 252 -1.24 11.35 -2.47
C PHE A 252 -1.60 11.45 -3.94
N ARG A 253 -1.88 12.67 -4.40
CA ARG A 253 -2.17 12.97 -5.81
C ARG A 253 -2.00 14.47 -6.06
N TRP A 254 -1.43 14.84 -7.19
CA TRP A 254 -1.18 16.25 -7.52
C TRP A 254 -2.45 17.07 -7.85
N ARG A 255 -3.58 16.41 -8.10
CA ARG A 255 -4.84 17.06 -8.47
C ARG A 255 -6.04 16.45 -7.75
N VAL A 256 -7.07 17.26 -7.53
CA VAL A 256 -8.35 16.80 -7.01
C VAL A 256 -9.09 15.99 -8.08
N LEU A 257 -9.56 14.80 -7.72
CA LEU A 257 -10.43 13.99 -8.56
C LEU A 257 -11.84 13.93 -7.98
N PRO A 258 -12.90 13.89 -8.84
CA PRO A 258 -14.26 13.65 -8.37
C PRO A 258 -14.30 12.33 -7.56
N HIS A 259 -15.04 12.37 -6.45
CA HIS A 259 -15.27 11.22 -5.56
C HIS A 259 -14.01 10.67 -4.82
N ARG A 260 -12.92 11.43 -4.80
CA ARG A 260 -11.74 11.15 -3.98
C ARG A 260 -11.43 12.32 -3.06
N ASN A 261 -10.98 12.03 -1.84
CA ASN A 261 -10.73 13.07 -0.84
C ASN A 261 -9.24 13.21 -0.50
N GLU A 262 -8.40 13.41 -1.52
CA GLU A 262 -6.97 13.72 -1.32
C GLU A 262 -6.74 15.09 -0.64
N MET A 263 -7.82 15.86 -0.44
CA MET A 263 -7.82 17.09 0.37
C MET A 263 -7.94 16.80 1.87
N CYS A 264 -8.14 15.53 2.27
CA CYS A 264 -8.16 15.15 3.67
C CYS A 264 -6.85 15.55 4.34
N VAL A 265 -6.95 16.27 5.43
CA VAL A 265 -5.78 16.63 6.26
C VAL A 265 -5.17 15.35 6.82
N LEU A 266 -3.86 15.20 6.64
CA LEU A 266 -3.11 14.09 7.19
C LEU A 266 -2.98 14.26 8.71
N ASP A 267 -3.45 13.25 9.47
CA ASP A 267 -3.46 13.28 10.93
C ASP A 267 -2.79 12.02 11.50
N GLU A 268 -2.40 12.11 12.76
CA GLU A 268 -1.69 11.04 13.49
C GLU A 268 -2.46 9.72 13.44
N GLY A 269 -1.75 8.65 13.11
CA GLY A 269 -2.32 7.31 13.00
C GLY A 269 -2.87 6.96 11.61
N MET A 270 -2.90 7.89 10.66
CA MET A 270 -3.23 7.58 9.28
C MET A 270 -2.10 6.78 8.64
N ILE A 271 -2.45 5.64 8.04
CA ILE A 271 -1.54 4.82 7.24
C ILE A 271 -1.74 5.19 5.77
N THR A 272 -0.65 5.25 5.02
CA THR A 272 -0.68 5.58 3.60
C THR A 272 0.42 4.85 2.85
N SER A 273 0.16 4.41 1.61
CA SER A 273 1.20 3.96 0.70
C SER A 273 1.98 5.14 0.13
N ASN A 274 3.21 4.88 -0.30
CA ASN A 274 4.09 5.81 -1.01
C ASN A 274 4.74 5.02 -2.16
N GLU A 275 4.16 5.14 -3.36
CA GLU A 275 4.37 4.24 -4.50
C GLU A 275 4.66 4.96 -5.84
N PRO A 276 5.59 5.92 -5.89
CA PRO A 276 5.95 6.54 -7.16
C PRO A 276 6.54 5.54 -8.14
N GLY A 277 6.28 5.75 -9.43
CA GLY A 277 6.74 4.85 -10.47
C GLY A 277 7.06 5.54 -11.79
N VAL A 278 7.59 4.78 -12.73
CA VAL A 278 7.81 5.17 -14.12
C VAL A 278 7.34 4.05 -15.02
N TYR A 279 6.55 4.36 -16.03
CA TYR A 279 5.90 3.38 -16.90
C TYR A 279 6.17 3.75 -18.35
N CYS A 280 7.05 3.00 -19.02
CA CYS A 280 7.46 3.23 -20.41
C CYS A 280 6.85 2.15 -21.31
N GLU A 281 5.79 2.51 -22.03
CA GLU A 281 5.05 1.60 -22.91
C GLU A 281 5.99 0.84 -23.87
N GLY A 282 5.83 -0.48 -23.93
CA GLY A 282 6.63 -1.38 -24.75
C GLY A 282 8.07 -1.56 -24.29
N LYS A 283 8.44 -1.07 -23.11
CA LYS A 283 9.81 -1.17 -22.57
C LYS A 283 9.83 -1.77 -21.17
N PHE A 284 9.42 -1.01 -20.14
CA PHE A 284 9.50 -1.39 -18.73
C PHE A 284 8.56 -0.59 -17.85
N GLY A 285 8.32 -1.09 -16.65
CA GLY A 285 7.72 -0.34 -15.54
C GLY A 285 8.54 -0.49 -14.28
N ILE A 286 8.55 0.55 -13.46
CA ILE A 286 9.26 0.62 -12.19
C ILE A 286 8.31 1.24 -11.18
N ARG A 287 8.16 0.61 -10.00
CA ARG A 287 7.48 1.16 -8.83
C ARG A 287 8.26 0.79 -7.58
N HIS A 288 8.40 1.73 -6.67
CA HIS A 288 8.97 1.51 -5.34
C HIS A 288 7.95 1.95 -4.31
N GLU A 289 7.58 1.04 -3.44
CA GLU A 289 6.52 1.27 -2.49
C GLU A 289 6.84 0.79 -1.09
N ASN A 290 6.48 1.62 -0.12
CA ASN A 290 6.32 1.27 1.28
C ASN A 290 5.00 1.82 1.80
N GLU A 291 4.42 1.17 2.78
CA GLU A 291 3.48 1.81 3.68
C GLU A 291 4.21 2.60 4.77
N MET A 292 3.60 3.71 5.17
CA MET A 292 4.09 4.58 6.22
C MET A 292 2.93 5.13 7.05
N VAL A 293 3.20 5.48 8.30
CA VAL A 293 2.21 6.07 9.21
C VAL A 293 2.55 7.51 9.51
N VAL A 294 1.52 8.36 9.58
CA VAL A 294 1.65 9.78 9.99
C VAL A 294 1.83 9.84 11.51
N VAL A 295 2.86 10.55 11.95
CA VAL A 295 3.14 10.77 13.37
C VAL A 295 3.41 12.24 13.67
N LYS A 296 3.10 12.65 14.91
CA LYS A 296 3.41 13.98 15.40
C LYS A 296 4.90 14.15 15.68
N GLY A 297 5.45 15.26 15.21
CA GLY A 297 6.79 15.71 15.52
C GLY A 297 6.79 16.84 16.55
N ASN A 298 7.73 17.76 16.41
CA ASN A 298 7.90 18.90 17.31
C ASN A 298 6.77 19.93 17.16
N VAL A 299 6.42 20.57 18.29
CA VAL A 299 5.57 21.76 18.32
C VAL A 299 6.45 22.99 18.55
N ASN A 300 6.22 24.05 17.78
CA ASN A 300 6.90 25.33 17.94
C ASN A 300 5.96 26.51 17.61
N ASN A 301 6.50 27.73 17.50
CA ASN A 301 5.71 28.92 17.21
C ASN A 301 4.99 28.90 15.84
N TYR A 302 5.37 28.01 14.93
CA TYR A 302 4.71 27.83 13.63
C TYR A 302 3.57 26.78 13.68
N GLY A 303 3.52 25.96 14.71
CA GLY A 303 2.48 24.94 14.93
C GLY A 303 3.02 23.54 15.20
N GLN A 304 2.16 22.55 15.03
CA GLN A 304 2.48 21.14 15.12
C GLN A 304 3.12 20.68 13.82
N PHE A 305 4.36 20.20 13.85
CA PHE A 305 4.98 19.49 12.73
C PHE A 305 4.62 18.02 12.75
N MET A 306 4.51 17.44 11.57
CA MET A 306 4.21 16.04 11.31
C MET A 306 5.32 15.45 10.45
N HIS A 307 5.46 14.13 10.47
CA HIS A 307 6.36 13.37 9.60
C HIS A 307 5.83 11.95 9.40
N PHE A 308 6.52 11.15 8.59
CA PHE A 308 6.17 9.76 8.36
C PHE A 308 7.16 8.82 9.06
N GLU A 309 6.64 7.71 9.63
CA GLU A 309 7.44 6.55 10.03
C GLU A 309 7.16 5.39 9.06
N PRO A 310 8.20 4.69 8.55
CA PRO A 310 8.00 3.54 7.69
C PRO A 310 7.39 2.37 8.48
N LEU A 311 6.44 1.68 7.86
CA LEU A 311 5.88 0.42 8.34
C LEU A 311 6.53 -0.77 7.61
N THR A 312 6.79 -0.63 6.32
CA THR A 312 7.40 -1.65 5.47
C THR A 312 8.92 -1.72 5.67
N PHE A 313 9.44 -2.92 5.92
CA PHE A 313 10.88 -3.17 6.06
C PHE A 313 11.31 -4.31 5.12
N VAL A 314 11.58 -3.96 3.87
CA VAL A 314 12.10 -4.85 2.81
C VAL A 314 13.21 -4.12 2.07
N PRO A 315 14.33 -4.76 1.73
CA PRO A 315 15.40 -4.08 1.00
C PRO A 315 14.92 -3.54 -0.36
N PHE A 316 15.40 -2.36 -0.75
CA PHE A 316 15.38 -1.96 -2.16
C PHE A 316 16.49 -2.69 -2.89
N ASP A 317 16.24 -3.06 -4.16
CA ASP A 317 17.26 -3.73 -4.98
C ASP A 317 18.33 -2.73 -5.45
N LEU A 318 19.51 -2.79 -4.85
CA LEU A 318 20.61 -1.86 -5.16
C LEU A 318 21.24 -2.08 -6.53
N ASP A 319 21.00 -3.24 -7.19
CA ASP A 319 21.51 -3.52 -8.53
C ASP A 319 20.91 -2.60 -9.60
N GLY A 320 19.73 -2.02 -9.33
CA GLY A 320 19.08 -1.03 -10.20
C GLY A 320 19.56 0.41 -9.98
N LEU A 321 20.39 0.67 -8.96
CA LEU A 321 20.68 2.02 -8.51
C LEU A 321 21.89 2.65 -9.22
N ASP A 322 21.73 3.89 -9.69
CA ASP A 322 22.85 4.78 -9.99
C ASP A 322 23.09 5.73 -8.80
N VAL A 323 24.07 5.38 -7.97
CA VAL A 323 24.42 6.12 -6.75
C VAL A 323 24.85 7.56 -7.05
N SER A 324 25.32 7.86 -8.28
CA SER A 324 25.77 9.21 -8.66
C SER A 324 24.61 10.21 -8.76
N LEU A 325 23.38 9.72 -8.97
CA LEU A 325 22.18 10.54 -9.06
C LEU A 325 21.58 10.89 -7.70
N LEU A 326 22.00 10.24 -6.61
CA LEU A 326 21.50 10.50 -5.26
C LEU A 326 22.25 11.66 -4.59
N THR A 327 21.51 12.52 -3.87
CA THR A 327 22.12 13.48 -2.95
C THR A 327 22.70 12.77 -1.71
N ASN A 328 23.49 13.48 -0.91
CA ASN A 328 24.04 12.91 0.33
C ASN A 328 22.94 12.60 1.35
N GLU A 329 21.90 13.42 1.40
CA GLU A 329 20.73 13.23 2.25
C GLU A 329 19.96 11.97 1.83
N GLU A 330 19.70 11.81 0.52
CA GLU A 330 19.03 10.62 -0.03
C GLU A 330 19.85 9.34 0.24
N LYS A 331 21.19 9.39 0.12
CA LYS A 331 22.08 8.27 0.49
C LYS A 331 22.02 7.95 1.99
N THR A 332 21.99 8.98 2.83
CA THR A 332 21.91 8.82 4.28
C THR A 332 20.58 8.17 4.66
N TRP A 333 19.48 8.65 4.09
CA TRP A 333 18.15 8.06 4.31
C TRP A 333 18.13 6.58 3.90
N LEU A 334 18.59 6.25 2.69
CA LEU A 334 18.61 4.88 2.16
C LEU A 334 19.45 3.93 3.02
N ASN A 335 20.64 4.39 3.48
CA ASN A 335 21.49 3.61 4.37
C ASN A 335 20.84 3.37 5.73
N ASN A 336 20.18 4.38 6.30
CA ASN A 336 19.45 4.24 7.57
C ASN A 336 18.24 3.30 7.41
N TYR A 337 17.53 3.38 6.30
CA TYR A 337 16.43 2.47 5.99
C TYR A 337 16.92 1.02 5.89
N HIS A 338 17.98 0.75 5.12
CA HIS A 338 18.54 -0.61 5.00
C HIS A 338 19.11 -1.13 6.33
N LYS A 339 19.68 -0.25 7.15
CA LYS A 339 20.08 -0.62 8.52
C LYS A 339 18.88 -1.04 9.37
N ALA A 340 17.78 -0.29 9.32
CA ALA A 340 16.54 -0.66 10.02
C ALA A 340 15.94 -1.97 9.48
N VAL A 341 15.99 -2.20 8.17
CA VAL A 341 15.60 -3.49 7.57
C VAL A 341 16.43 -4.63 8.14
N LEU A 342 17.77 -4.49 8.15
CA LEU A 342 18.67 -5.50 8.71
C LEU A 342 18.33 -5.79 10.18
N GLU A 343 18.19 -4.77 11.01
CA GLU A 343 17.89 -4.91 12.43
C GLU A 343 16.55 -5.61 12.70
N LYS A 344 15.53 -5.32 11.90
CA LYS A 344 14.17 -5.80 12.11
C LYS A 344 13.89 -7.17 11.47
N ILE A 345 14.50 -7.47 10.33
CA ILE A 345 14.18 -8.65 9.51
C ILE A 345 15.18 -9.78 9.70
N SER A 346 16.50 -9.50 9.85
CA SER A 346 17.52 -10.54 9.97
C SER A 346 17.30 -11.55 11.10
N PRO A 347 16.66 -11.20 12.27
CA PRO A 347 16.40 -12.20 13.30
C PRO A 347 15.50 -13.37 12.87
N TYR A 348 14.77 -13.21 11.76
CA TYR A 348 13.82 -14.21 11.23
C TYR A 348 14.33 -14.90 9.95
N LEU A 349 15.55 -14.57 9.53
CA LEU A 349 16.19 -15.15 8.36
C LEU A 349 17.20 -16.21 8.76
N THR A 350 17.52 -17.11 7.83
CA THR A 350 18.62 -18.05 7.98
C THR A 350 19.97 -17.34 7.73
N SER A 351 21.09 -18.00 8.06
CA SER A 351 22.43 -17.46 7.80
C SER A 351 22.74 -17.25 6.32
N ASP A 352 22.02 -17.93 5.44
CA ASP A 352 22.22 -17.81 3.98
C ASP A 352 21.35 -16.71 3.37
N GLU A 353 20.24 -16.38 3.99
CA GLU A 353 19.33 -15.30 3.61
C GLU A 353 19.82 -13.96 4.15
#